data_66962c1121b042a947cc8228ea38e8c8
#
_entry.id   66962c1121b042a947cc8228ea38e8c8
#
_cell.length_a   1.000
_cell.length_b   1.000
_cell.length_c   1.000
_cell.angle_alpha   90.00
_cell.angle_beta   90.00
_cell.angle_gamma   90.00
#
_symmetry.space_group_name_H-M   'P 1'
#
loop_
_entity.id
_entity.type
_entity.pdbx_description
1 polymer ?
#
loop_
_entity_poly.entity_id
_entity_poly.type
_entity_poly.pdbx_seq_one_letter_code
_entity_poly.pdbx_strand_id
1 'polypeptide(L)'
;MPPPTPNIKSINDTKHIFCIIRKKWIVLTPEEKVRQFILHQLIEQFHYLQKYISVEKTLKVNNLSKRYDIVVYNRQLQAKILIECKAEHIDLQE
;
A
#
# COMPACT_ATOMS: atom_id res chain seq x y z
N MET A 1 16.70 14.05 0.44
CA MET A 1 15.86 13.67 -0.69
C MET A 1 14.40 13.72 -0.30
N PRO A 2 13.57 14.33 -1.08
CA PRO A 2 12.15 14.27 -0.76
C PRO A 2 11.64 12.84 -0.88
N PRO A 3 10.60 12.46 -0.15
CA PRO A 3 10.01 11.15 -0.31
C PRO A 3 9.46 10.99 -1.73
N PRO A 4 9.48 9.77 -2.25
CA PRO A 4 8.95 9.53 -3.59
C PRO A 4 7.46 9.84 -3.64
N THR A 5 7.04 10.40 -4.77
CA THR A 5 5.65 10.79 -4.96
C THR A 5 4.99 9.82 -5.93
N PRO A 6 3.88 9.18 -5.54
CA PRO A 6 3.15 8.34 -6.46
C PRO A 6 2.62 9.10 -7.66
N ASN A 7 2.52 8.44 -8.82
CA ASN A 7 1.99 9.02 -10.03
C ASN A 7 0.48 9.10 -9.97
N ILE A 8 -0.06 10.26 -10.33
CA ILE A 8 -1.50 10.50 -10.35
C ILE A 8 -1.87 11.08 -11.70
N LYS A 9 -2.96 10.62 -12.29
CA LYS A 9 -3.47 11.19 -13.52
C LYS A 9 -5.00 11.07 -13.56
N SER A 10 -5.61 11.84 -14.47
CA SER A 10 -7.06 11.75 -14.69
C SER A 10 -7.35 10.81 -15.84
N ILE A 11 -8.30 9.92 -15.64
CA ILE A 11 -8.81 9.02 -16.65
C ILE A 11 -10.33 9.19 -16.64
N ASN A 12 -10.89 9.64 -17.77
CA ASN A 12 -12.34 9.90 -17.88
C ASN A 12 -12.85 10.75 -16.72
N ASP A 13 -12.14 11.86 -16.45
CA ASP A 13 -12.49 12.83 -15.41
C ASP A 13 -12.42 12.28 -13.98
N THR A 14 -11.85 11.11 -13.80
CA THR A 14 -11.65 10.53 -12.47
C THR A 14 -10.16 10.41 -12.20
N LYS A 15 -9.72 10.85 -11.02
CA LYS A 15 -8.31 10.76 -10.66
C LYS A 15 -7.94 9.33 -10.30
N HIS A 16 -6.80 8.92 -10.82
CA HIS A 16 -6.25 7.58 -10.59
C HIS A 16 -4.81 7.70 -10.11
N ILE A 17 -4.39 6.73 -9.32
CA ILE A 17 -3.03 6.64 -8.81
C ILE A 17 -2.43 5.32 -9.30
N PHE A 18 -1.16 5.33 -9.70
CA PHE A 18 -0.52 4.12 -10.19
C PHE A 18 -0.05 3.26 -9.02
N CYS A 19 -0.48 2.00 -8.99
CA CYS A 19 -0.02 1.07 -7.96
C CYS A 19 1.27 0.41 -8.42
N ILE A 20 2.36 0.67 -7.69
CA ILE A 20 3.67 0.17 -8.07
C ILE A 20 3.79 -1.35 -7.92
N ILE A 21 2.95 -1.96 -7.10
CA ILE A 21 2.96 -3.42 -6.90
C ILE A 21 2.02 -4.11 -7.88
N ARG A 22 0.76 -3.62 -7.99
CA ARG A 22 -0.22 -4.20 -8.90
C ARG A 22 0.03 -3.83 -10.37
N LYS A 23 0.87 -2.82 -10.61
CA LYS A 23 1.26 -2.36 -11.95
C LYS A 23 0.07 -1.91 -12.77
N LYS A 24 -0.85 -1.20 -12.15
CA LYS A 24 -2.02 -0.68 -12.85
C LYS A 24 -2.54 0.58 -12.17
N TRP A 25 -3.38 1.31 -12.90
CA TRP A 25 -4.00 2.53 -12.40
C TRP A 25 -5.24 2.18 -11.60
N ILE A 26 -5.30 2.69 -10.38
CA ILE A 26 -6.38 2.44 -9.43
C ILE A 26 -7.06 3.76 -9.14
N VAL A 27 -8.39 3.76 -9.00
CA VAL A 27 -9.11 4.98 -8.63
C VAL A 27 -8.51 5.54 -7.36
N LEU A 28 -8.22 6.84 -7.39
CA LEU A 28 -7.59 7.51 -6.25
C LEU A 28 -8.60 7.70 -5.13
N THR A 29 -8.39 6.99 -4.04
CA THR A 29 -9.13 7.16 -2.80
C THR A 29 -8.16 7.60 -1.72
N PRO A 30 -8.64 8.18 -0.62
CA PRO A 30 -7.73 8.54 0.47
C PRO A 30 -6.92 7.35 0.99
N GLU A 31 -7.54 6.18 1.08
CA GLU A 31 -6.82 4.98 1.53
C GLU A 31 -5.78 4.52 0.51
N GLU A 32 -6.11 4.57 -0.78
CA GLU A 32 -5.16 4.17 -1.81
C GLU A 32 -3.98 5.13 -1.85
N LYS A 33 -4.22 6.41 -1.60
CA LYS A 33 -3.15 7.39 -1.53
C LYS A 33 -2.17 7.05 -0.43
N VAL A 34 -2.67 6.73 0.76
CA VAL A 34 -1.83 6.33 1.89
C VAL A 34 -1.05 5.07 1.55
N ARG A 35 -1.73 4.08 0.96
CA ARG A 35 -1.09 2.83 0.59
C ARG A 35 0.10 3.07 -0.36
N GLN A 36 -0.11 3.88 -1.39
CA GLN A 36 0.96 4.12 -2.36
C GLN A 36 2.13 4.87 -1.75
N PHE A 37 1.88 5.83 -0.86
CA PHE A 37 2.97 6.50 -0.17
C PHE A 37 3.81 5.52 0.64
N ILE A 38 3.14 4.62 1.37
CA ILE A 38 3.85 3.62 2.17
C ILE A 38 4.63 2.66 1.28
N LEU A 39 4.02 2.20 0.17
CA LEU A 39 4.70 1.31 -0.76
C LEU A 39 5.97 1.95 -1.32
N HIS A 40 5.89 3.22 -1.72
CA HIS A 40 7.05 3.91 -2.24
C HIS A 40 8.14 4.06 -1.18
N GLN A 41 7.76 4.34 0.07
CA GLN A 41 8.75 4.41 1.15
C GLN A 41 9.43 3.06 1.38
N LEU A 42 8.65 1.99 1.39
CA LEU A 42 9.21 0.65 1.59
C LEU A 42 10.23 0.31 0.50
N ILE A 43 9.92 0.66 -0.74
CA ILE A 43 10.78 0.31 -1.87
C ILE A 43 11.99 1.25 -1.96
N GLU A 44 11.75 2.56 -1.89
CA GLU A 44 12.81 3.53 -2.20
C GLU A 44 13.61 3.98 -1.01
N GLN A 45 13.01 4.05 0.17
CA GLN A 45 13.74 4.46 1.37
C GLN A 45 14.28 3.28 2.17
N PHE A 46 13.50 2.21 2.27
CA PHE A 46 13.89 1.04 3.04
C PHE A 46 14.42 -0.10 2.19
N HIS A 47 14.37 0.05 0.87
CA HIS A 47 14.98 -0.88 -0.10
C HIS A 47 14.41 -2.29 -0.07
N TYR A 48 13.16 -2.44 0.31
CA TYR A 48 12.48 -3.73 0.17
C TYR A 48 12.23 -4.02 -1.31
N LEU A 49 12.41 -5.26 -1.70
CA LEU A 49 12.20 -5.66 -3.09
C LEU A 49 10.71 -5.83 -3.37
N GLN A 50 10.27 -5.34 -4.53
CA GLN A 50 8.87 -5.42 -4.91
C GLN A 50 8.33 -6.84 -4.89
N LYS A 51 9.14 -7.82 -5.26
CA LYS A 51 8.71 -9.22 -5.30
C LYS A 51 8.35 -9.78 -3.93
N TYR A 52 8.76 -9.12 -2.86
CA TYR A 52 8.43 -9.54 -1.50
C TYR A 52 7.31 -8.71 -0.88
N ILE A 53 6.63 -7.90 -1.67
CA ILE A 53 5.55 -7.05 -1.19
C ILE A 53 4.25 -7.45 -1.88
N SER A 54 3.20 -7.67 -1.07
CA SER A 54 1.86 -7.93 -1.57
C SER A 54 0.90 -6.88 -1.05
N VAL A 55 -0.13 -6.58 -1.84
CA VAL A 55 -1.19 -5.66 -1.40
C VAL A 55 -2.51 -6.41 -1.35
N GLU A 56 -3.37 -6.00 -0.44
CA GLU A 56 -4.68 -6.61 -0.24
C GLU A 56 -4.58 -8.12 -0.05
N LYS A 57 -3.69 -8.52 0.84
CA LYS A 57 -3.41 -9.93 1.07
C LYS A 57 -4.13 -10.45 2.30
N THR A 58 -4.85 -11.55 2.14
CA THR A 58 -5.50 -12.23 3.25
C THR A 58 -4.53 -13.26 3.82
N LEU A 59 -4.33 -13.20 5.13
CA LEU A 59 -3.52 -14.18 5.86
C LEU A 59 -4.40 -14.91 6.85
N LYS A 60 -4.13 -16.20 7.02
CA LYS A 60 -4.87 -17.04 7.94
C LYS A 60 -3.99 -17.37 9.13
N VAL A 61 -4.47 -17.03 10.32
CA VAL A 61 -3.76 -17.30 11.57
C VAL A 61 -4.77 -17.92 12.53
N ASN A 62 -4.47 -19.13 13.02
CA ASN A 62 -5.33 -19.81 14.00
C ASN A 62 -6.78 -19.88 13.55
N ASN A 63 -7.00 -20.26 12.29
CA ASN A 63 -8.33 -20.40 11.69
C ASN A 63 -9.08 -19.09 11.51
N LEU A 64 -8.42 -17.96 11.77
CA LEU A 64 -8.99 -16.64 11.51
C LEU A 64 -8.31 -16.06 10.28
N SER A 65 -9.13 -15.54 9.36
CA SER A 65 -8.63 -14.88 8.17
C SER A 65 -8.72 -13.39 8.36
N LYS A 66 -7.63 -12.68 8.03
CA LYS A 66 -7.61 -11.24 8.09
C LYS A 66 -6.91 -10.70 6.86
N ARG A 67 -7.49 -9.67 6.26
CA ARG A 67 -6.93 -9.01 5.10
C ARG A 67 -6.09 -7.81 5.54
N TYR A 68 -4.88 -7.76 5.01
CA TYR A 68 -3.96 -6.65 5.25
C TYR A 68 -3.78 -5.85 3.98
N ASP A 69 -3.60 -4.55 4.14
CA ASP A 69 -3.40 -3.66 2.99
C ASP A 69 -2.06 -3.87 2.33
N ILE A 70 -1.02 -4.11 3.14
CA ILE A 70 0.33 -4.37 2.64
C ILE A 70 0.95 -5.46 3.51
N VAL A 71 1.59 -6.43 2.86
CA VAL A 71 2.36 -7.45 3.57
C VAL A 71 3.76 -7.49 2.96
N VAL A 72 4.78 -7.44 3.81
CA VAL A 72 6.17 -7.60 3.37
C VAL A 72 6.67 -8.93 3.88
N TYR A 73 7.21 -9.73 2.97
CA TYR A 73 7.73 -11.07 3.26
C TYR A 73 9.25 -11.06 3.31
N ASN A 74 9.83 -12.00 4.06
CA ASN A 74 11.26 -12.24 4.01
C ASN A 74 11.58 -13.22 2.87
N ARG A 75 12.86 -13.60 2.74
CA ARG A 75 13.29 -14.51 1.66
C ARG A 75 12.68 -15.90 1.79
N GLN A 76 12.29 -16.29 2.99
CA GLN A 76 11.64 -17.58 3.23
C GLN A 76 10.14 -17.50 3.03
N LEU A 77 9.65 -16.38 2.52
CA LEU A 77 8.22 -16.11 2.28
C LEU A 77 7.40 -16.15 3.55
N GLN A 78 7.99 -15.77 4.65
CA GLN A 78 7.28 -15.56 5.91
C GLN A 78 6.90 -14.09 6.01
N ALA A 79 5.67 -13.81 6.42
CA ALA A 79 5.21 -12.44 6.59
C ALA A 79 5.97 -11.78 7.75
N LYS A 80 6.61 -10.65 7.47
CA LYS A 80 7.39 -9.92 8.46
C LYS A 80 6.76 -8.61 8.87
N ILE A 81 6.15 -7.91 7.93
CA ILE A 81 5.51 -6.64 8.21
C ILE A 81 4.10 -6.70 7.70
N LEU A 82 3.15 -6.39 8.57
CA LEU A 82 1.73 -6.37 8.25
C LEU A 82 1.24 -4.95 8.47
N ILE A 83 0.70 -4.35 7.42
CA ILE A 83 0.32 -2.94 7.46
C ILE A 83 -1.15 -2.81 7.10
N GLU A 84 -1.89 -2.08 7.92
CA GLU A 84 -3.23 -1.64 7.61
C GLU A 84 -3.17 -0.13 7.38
N CYS A 85 -3.66 0.29 6.23
CA CYS A 85 -3.66 1.70 5.86
C CYS A 85 -5.01 2.28 6.17
N LYS A 86 -5.01 3.39 6.88
CA LYS A 86 -6.26 4.11 7.14
C LYS A 86 -6.13 5.50 6.57
N ALA A 87 -7.20 5.94 5.92
CA ALA A 87 -7.26 7.30 5.47
C ALA A 87 -7.13 8.19 6.69
N GLU A 88 -6.33 9.23 6.55
CA GLU A 88 -6.22 10.18 7.62
C GLU A 88 -7.55 10.89 7.75
N HIS A 89 -8.19 10.64 8.86
CA HIS A 89 -9.46 11.24 9.17
C HIS A 89 -9.18 12.34 10.17
N ILE A 90 -9.23 13.54 9.70
CA ILE A 90 -9.12 14.65 10.63
C ILE A 90 -10.50 14.86 11.17
N ASP A 91 -10.73 14.35 12.35
CA ASP A 91 -11.96 14.60 13.05
C ASP A 91 -11.77 15.84 13.89
N LEU A 92 -12.38 16.90 13.46
CA LEU A 92 -12.21 18.19 14.13
C LEU A 92 -13.11 18.37 15.33
N GLN A 93 -13.73 17.33 15.76
CA GLN A 93 -14.64 17.41 16.88
C GLN A 93 -14.00 17.24 18.22
N GLU A 94 -12.74 16.97 18.24
CA GLU A 94 -12.07 16.82 19.50
C GLU A 94 -11.91 18.11 20.22
#